data_9a1fb9245e0cfc4731f74d5191584637
#
_entry.id   9a1fb9245e0cfc4731f74d5191584637
#
_cell.length_a   1.000
_cell.length_b   1.000
_cell.length_c   1.000
_cell.angle_alpha   90.00
_cell.angle_beta   90.00
_cell.angle_gamma   90.00
#
_symmetry.space_group_name_H-M   'P 1'
#
loop_
_entity.id
_entity.type
_entity.pdbx_description
1 polymer ?
#
loop_
_entity_poly.entity_id
_entity_poly.type
_entity_poly.pdbx_seq_one_letter_code
_entity_poly.pdbx_strand_id
1 'polypeptide(L)'
;CSYRSDVLGTDRPLLVYTPADYERGSKKYPVFYLVSGTTDTEETWFKVGKLNVILDNLIAQGKAVPMIVVMPYGNMMGGTPAPTSLAAAKMYQKFEQELTECVMPFVEKNFRTKNDRRNRAIGGFSRGGGQSLFTVYSNFDKFSYLASYSAYLTPEVMDIYFPNIQNDIKKLDLMWFGVGTSDFLYQNVLDHQKYFDEKGIKYEKMFTEGGHTWMNARTYLAETLQKFFK
;
A
#
# COMPACT_ATOMS: atom_id res chain seq x y z
N CYS A 1 -17.21 2.95 -6.60
CA CYS A 1 -17.02 2.70 -8.03
C CYS A 1 -16.85 1.21 -8.30
N SER A 2 -17.02 0.81 -9.56
CA SER A 2 -16.62 -0.51 -10.05
C SER A 2 -15.84 -0.36 -11.35
N TYR A 3 -14.98 -1.31 -11.64
CA TYR A 3 -14.19 -1.39 -12.87
C TYR A 3 -14.17 -2.82 -13.40
N ARG A 4 -13.95 -2.98 -14.68
CA ARG A 4 -13.72 -4.30 -15.29
C ARG A 4 -12.29 -4.74 -15.03
N SER A 5 -12.13 -5.91 -14.40
CA SER A 5 -10.85 -6.59 -14.26
C SER A 5 -10.66 -7.57 -15.41
N ASP A 6 -9.73 -7.30 -16.29
CA ASP A 6 -9.34 -8.24 -17.35
C ASP A 6 -8.49 -9.38 -16.79
N VAL A 7 -7.74 -9.12 -15.71
CA VAL A 7 -6.92 -10.14 -14.99
C VAL A 7 -7.79 -11.24 -14.36
N LEU A 8 -8.98 -10.88 -13.86
CA LEU A 8 -9.90 -11.80 -13.19
C LEU A 8 -11.14 -12.13 -14.01
N GLY A 9 -11.38 -11.45 -15.13
CA GLY A 9 -12.55 -11.65 -15.98
C GLY A 9 -13.88 -11.23 -15.36
N THR A 10 -13.87 -10.34 -14.38
CA THR A 10 -15.08 -9.94 -13.62
C THR A 10 -15.06 -8.45 -13.28
N ASP A 11 -16.21 -7.90 -12.92
CA ASP A 11 -16.31 -6.54 -12.38
C ASP A 11 -15.90 -6.54 -10.91
N ARG A 12 -15.09 -5.54 -10.52
CA ARG A 12 -14.54 -5.43 -9.17
C ARG A 12 -14.83 -4.06 -8.56
N PRO A 13 -15.13 -4.03 -7.27
CA PRO A 13 -15.35 -2.77 -6.56
C PRO A 13 -14.02 -2.10 -6.20
N LEU A 14 -14.05 -0.77 -6.14
CA LEU A 14 -13.05 0.05 -5.48
C LEU A 14 -13.70 1.28 -4.86
N LEU A 15 -13.14 1.76 -3.76
CA LEU A 15 -13.54 3.02 -3.15
C LEU A 15 -12.48 4.07 -3.42
N VAL A 16 -12.92 5.29 -3.77
CA VAL A 16 -12.03 6.42 -4.03
C VAL A 16 -12.40 7.57 -3.11
N TYR A 17 -11.43 8.03 -2.33
CA TYR A 17 -11.50 9.28 -1.59
C TYR A 17 -10.91 10.40 -2.46
N THR A 18 -11.60 11.53 -2.53
CA THR A 18 -11.12 12.77 -3.14
C THR A 18 -11.07 13.88 -2.09
N PRO A 19 -10.06 14.77 -2.12
CA PRO A 19 -9.97 15.86 -1.14
C PRO A 19 -11.11 16.86 -1.32
N ALA A 20 -11.44 17.62 -0.26
CA ALA A 20 -12.63 18.49 -0.18
C ALA A 20 -12.78 19.49 -1.36
N ASP A 21 -11.67 19.98 -1.92
CA ASP A 21 -11.70 20.93 -3.05
C ASP A 21 -11.72 20.25 -4.42
N TYR A 22 -11.81 18.93 -4.46
CA TYR A 22 -11.76 18.19 -5.72
C TYR A 22 -12.85 18.65 -6.69
N GLU A 23 -14.11 18.73 -6.27
CA GLU A 23 -15.23 19.08 -7.15
C GLU A 23 -15.25 20.55 -7.61
N ARG A 24 -14.47 21.42 -6.94
CA ARG A 24 -14.49 22.88 -7.19
C ARG A 24 -13.48 23.37 -8.22
N GLY A 25 -12.66 22.49 -8.79
CA GLY A 25 -11.56 22.91 -9.65
C GLY A 25 -11.12 21.88 -10.67
N SER A 26 -10.06 22.23 -11.41
CA SER A 26 -9.44 21.36 -12.43
C SER A 26 -8.07 20.82 -12.00
N LYS A 27 -7.65 21.03 -10.75
CA LYS A 27 -6.35 20.61 -10.24
C LYS A 27 -6.21 19.09 -10.30
N LYS A 28 -5.02 18.62 -10.65
CA LYS A 28 -4.60 17.21 -10.56
C LYS A 28 -3.93 16.93 -9.21
N TYR A 29 -4.15 15.73 -8.70
CA TYR A 29 -3.68 15.32 -7.38
C TYR A 29 -2.76 14.10 -7.46
N PRO A 30 -1.78 13.96 -6.55
CA PRO A 30 -1.07 12.71 -6.37
C PRO A 30 -2.02 11.62 -5.87
N VAL A 31 -1.64 10.35 -6.07
CA VAL A 31 -2.49 9.19 -5.78
C VAL A 31 -1.81 8.27 -4.77
N PHE A 32 -2.55 7.91 -3.74
CA PHE A 32 -2.18 6.87 -2.78
C PHE A 32 -3.08 5.65 -2.96
N TYR A 33 -2.52 4.50 -3.33
CA TYR A 33 -3.21 3.21 -3.38
C TYR A 33 -3.09 2.55 -2.01
N LEU A 34 -4.22 2.32 -1.31
CA LEU A 34 -4.26 1.86 0.07
C LEU A 34 -5.01 0.54 0.19
N VAL A 35 -4.29 -0.53 0.50
CA VAL A 35 -4.79 -1.91 0.42
C VAL A 35 -5.12 -2.48 1.80
N SER A 36 -6.26 -3.15 1.92
CA SER A 36 -6.77 -3.74 3.17
C SER A 36 -6.24 -5.16 3.42
N GLY A 37 -6.46 -5.67 4.64
CA GLY A 37 -6.05 -7.00 5.10
C GLY A 37 -6.85 -8.18 4.49
N THR A 38 -6.64 -9.38 5.04
CA THR A 38 -7.11 -10.66 4.45
C THR A 38 -8.63 -10.78 4.43
N THR A 39 -9.31 -10.37 5.48
CA THR A 39 -10.77 -10.46 5.62
C THR A 39 -11.50 -9.17 5.30
N ASP A 40 -10.76 -8.16 4.86
CA ASP A 40 -11.25 -6.82 4.62
C ASP A 40 -11.73 -6.63 3.18
N THR A 41 -12.49 -5.54 2.99
CA THR A 41 -12.98 -5.08 1.70
C THR A 41 -12.36 -3.72 1.32
N GLU A 42 -12.70 -3.21 0.16
CA GLU A 42 -12.35 -1.86 -0.30
C GLU A 42 -12.86 -0.75 0.63
N GLU A 43 -13.92 -1.03 1.40
CA GLU A 43 -14.52 -0.06 2.32
C GLU A 43 -13.85 0.00 3.70
N THR A 44 -13.02 -1.00 4.04
CA THR A 44 -12.55 -1.17 5.42
C THR A 44 -11.65 -0.01 5.88
N TRP A 45 -10.76 0.50 5.01
CA TRP A 45 -9.97 1.69 5.34
C TRP A 45 -10.82 2.94 5.59
N PHE A 46 -11.96 3.06 4.92
CA PHE A 46 -12.90 4.15 5.14
C PHE A 46 -13.71 3.94 6.43
N LYS A 47 -14.38 2.78 6.56
CA LYS A 47 -15.30 2.50 7.66
C LYS A 47 -14.60 2.24 8.98
N VAL A 48 -13.55 1.42 8.98
CA VAL A 48 -12.78 1.01 10.16
C VAL A 48 -11.50 1.84 10.28
N GLY A 49 -10.70 1.95 9.23
CA GLY A 49 -9.45 2.71 9.21
C GLY A 49 -9.62 4.21 9.39
N LYS A 50 -10.82 4.75 9.15
CA LYS A 50 -11.15 6.20 9.27
C LYS A 50 -10.25 7.10 8.44
N LEU A 51 -9.80 6.60 7.28
CA LEU A 51 -8.92 7.32 6.36
C LEU A 51 -9.39 8.76 6.09
N ASN A 52 -10.66 8.92 5.74
CA ASN A 52 -11.23 10.23 5.40
C ASN A 52 -11.07 11.23 6.56
N VAL A 53 -11.43 10.82 7.77
CA VAL A 53 -11.31 11.69 8.97
C VAL A 53 -9.85 12.05 9.26
N ILE A 54 -8.96 11.06 9.18
CA ILE A 54 -7.52 11.26 9.43
C ILE A 54 -6.93 12.20 8.37
N LEU A 55 -7.19 11.93 7.09
CA LEU A 55 -6.60 12.70 5.99
C LEU A 55 -7.16 14.12 5.92
N ASP A 56 -8.48 14.30 6.08
CA ASP A 56 -9.11 15.64 6.11
C ASP A 56 -8.51 16.52 7.21
N ASN A 57 -8.34 15.97 8.42
CA ASN A 57 -7.73 16.69 9.53
C ASN A 57 -6.25 17.03 9.26
N LEU A 58 -5.48 16.12 8.70
CA LEU A 58 -4.07 16.37 8.37
C LEU A 58 -3.91 17.42 7.27
N ILE A 59 -4.78 17.40 6.26
CA ILE A 59 -4.82 18.42 5.20
C ILE A 59 -5.19 19.78 5.79
N ALA A 60 -6.23 19.86 6.61
CA ALA A 60 -6.67 21.10 7.26
C ALA A 60 -5.58 21.71 8.17
N GLN A 61 -4.74 20.86 8.79
CA GLN A 61 -3.59 21.28 9.60
C GLN A 61 -2.33 21.61 8.77
N GLY A 62 -2.37 21.48 7.45
CA GLY A 62 -1.21 21.65 6.57
C GLY A 62 -0.13 20.56 6.73
N LYS A 63 -0.45 19.43 7.38
CA LYS A 63 0.48 18.34 7.64
C LYS A 63 0.57 17.31 6.51
N ALA A 64 -0.50 17.15 5.73
CA ALA A 64 -0.53 16.25 4.57
C ALA A 64 -0.82 17.02 3.28
N VAL A 65 -0.23 16.58 2.19
CA VAL A 65 -0.56 17.09 0.85
C VAL A 65 -1.94 16.56 0.44
N PRO A 66 -2.85 17.41 -0.08
CA PRO A 66 -4.11 16.93 -0.64
C PRO A 66 -3.87 15.90 -1.74
N MET A 67 -4.48 14.70 -1.60
CA MET A 67 -4.28 13.56 -2.48
C MET A 67 -5.58 12.79 -2.74
N ILE A 68 -5.63 12.05 -3.84
CA ILE A 68 -6.65 11.01 -4.07
C ILE A 68 -6.18 9.75 -3.37
N VAL A 69 -7.08 9.05 -2.66
CA VAL A 69 -6.77 7.72 -2.12
C VAL A 69 -7.68 6.70 -2.76
N VAL A 70 -7.07 5.68 -3.35
CA VAL A 70 -7.74 4.57 -4.03
C VAL A 70 -7.63 3.33 -3.16
N MET A 71 -8.76 2.76 -2.80
CA MET A 71 -8.86 1.56 -1.97
C MET A 71 -9.44 0.43 -2.82
N PRO A 72 -8.59 -0.37 -3.49
CA PRO A 72 -9.06 -1.51 -4.28
C PRO A 72 -9.43 -2.69 -3.36
N TYR A 73 -10.32 -3.55 -3.83
CA TYR A 73 -10.58 -4.82 -3.16
C TYR A 73 -9.39 -5.77 -3.37
N GLY A 74 -8.53 -5.90 -2.35
CA GLY A 74 -7.27 -6.65 -2.42
C GLY A 74 -7.39 -8.17 -2.47
N ASN A 75 -8.60 -8.75 -2.30
CA ASN A 75 -8.77 -10.20 -2.30
C ASN A 75 -8.81 -10.75 -3.74
N MET A 76 -7.79 -11.56 -4.09
CA MET A 76 -7.64 -12.18 -5.41
C MET A 76 -8.18 -13.62 -5.48
N MET A 77 -8.47 -14.28 -4.35
CA MET A 77 -8.69 -15.73 -4.28
C MET A 77 -9.84 -16.17 -3.35
N GLY A 78 -10.82 -15.30 -3.07
CA GLY A 78 -12.00 -15.71 -2.28
C GLY A 78 -11.78 -15.95 -0.79
N GLY A 79 -10.70 -15.41 -0.20
CA GLY A 79 -10.53 -15.38 1.27
C GLY A 79 -9.75 -16.55 1.88
N THR A 80 -9.30 -17.52 1.11
CA THR A 80 -8.47 -18.62 1.62
C THR A 80 -7.03 -18.09 1.89
N PRO A 81 -6.48 -18.26 3.10
CA PRO A 81 -5.10 -17.95 3.39
C PRO A 81 -4.16 -18.78 2.51
N ALA A 82 -3.07 -18.17 2.05
CA ALA A 82 -2.06 -18.90 1.31
C ALA A 82 -1.32 -19.89 2.22
N PRO A 83 -1.15 -21.15 1.82
CA PRO A 83 -0.55 -22.17 2.68
C PRO A 83 0.96 -22.01 2.88
N THR A 84 1.64 -21.25 2.02
CA THR A 84 3.09 -20.98 2.08
C THR A 84 3.40 -19.54 1.65
N SER A 85 4.61 -19.06 1.99
CA SER A 85 5.11 -17.76 1.56
C SER A 85 5.18 -17.62 0.04
N LEU A 86 5.58 -18.66 -0.68
CA LEU A 86 5.61 -18.68 -2.15
C LEU A 86 4.21 -18.67 -2.76
N ALA A 87 3.25 -19.36 -2.14
CA ALA A 87 1.85 -19.28 -2.57
C ALA A 87 1.28 -17.87 -2.35
N ALA A 88 1.63 -17.23 -1.24
CA ALA A 88 1.27 -15.82 -0.99
C ALA A 88 1.89 -14.89 -2.04
N ALA A 89 3.17 -15.08 -2.39
CA ALA A 89 3.85 -14.30 -3.41
C ALA A 89 3.16 -14.38 -4.79
N LYS A 90 2.69 -15.56 -5.20
CA LYS A 90 1.89 -15.72 -6.44
C LYS A 90 0.58 -14.95 -6.41
N MET A 91 -0.08 -14.89 -5.25
CA MET A 91 -1.30 -14.09 -5.05
C MET A 91 -0.97 -12.58 -5.09
N TYR A 92 0.17 -12.19 -4.55
CA TYR A 92 0.64 -10.79 -4.60
C TYR A 92 1.02 -10.38 -6.02
N GLN A 93 1.63 -11.25 -6.79
CA GLN A 93 1.89 -11.04 -8.22
C GLN A 93 0.59 -10.82 -8.99
N LYS A 94 -0.45 -11.62 -8.73
CA LYS A 94 -1.76 -11.43 -9.36
C LYS A 94 -2.41 -10.10 -8.97
N PHE A 95 -2.26 -9.66 -7.72
CA PHE A 95 -2.70 -8.35 -7.29
C PHE A 95 -1.90 -7.22 -7.95
N GLU A 96 -0.61 -7.39 -8.10
CA GLU A 96 0.27 -6.43 -8.79
C GLU A 96 -0.21 -6.20 -10.23
N GLN A 97 -0.49 -7.28 -10.97
CA GLN A 97 -1.07 -7.20 -12.32
C GLN A 97 -2.42 -6.48 -12.31
N GLU A 98 -3.33 -6.88 -11.41
CA GLU A 98 -4.63 -6.24 -11.24
C GLU A 98 -4.51 -4.73 -11.00
N LEU A 99 -3.60 -4.34 -10.11
CA LEU A 99 -3.41 -2.93 -9.78
C LEU A 99 -2.85 -2.15 -10.98
N THR A 100 -1.82 -2.69 -11.63
CA THR A 100 -1.09 -1.96 -12.68
C THR A 100 -1.79 -1.97 -14.04
N GLU A 101 -2.52 -3.03 -14.37
CA GLU A 101 -3.15 -3.21 -15.67
C GLU A 101 -4.65 -2.82 -15.69
N CYS A 102 -5.34 -2.87 -14.54
CA CYS A 102 -6.77 -2.58 -14.46
C CYS A 102 -7.08 -1.35 -13.60
N VAL A 103 -6.64 -1.33 -12.32
CA VAL A 103 -7.02 -0.25 -11.37
C VAL A 103 -6.36 1.07 -11.73
N MET A 104 -5.05 1.11 -11.97
CA MET A 104 -4.34 2.35 -12.29
C MET A 104 -4.87 3.01 -13.56
N PRO A 105 -5.02 2.30 -14.71
CA PRO A 105 -5.61 2.88 -15.91
C PRO A 105 -7.04 3.37 -15.71
N PHE A 106 -7.87 2.64 -14.97
CA PHE A 106 -9.22 3.08 -14.64
C PHE A 106 -9.23 4.40 -13.86
N VAL A 107 -8.37 4.49 -12.83
CA VAL A 107 -8.27 5.69 -11.98
C VAL A 107 -7.74 6.88 -12.78
N GLU A 108 -6.72 6.69 -13.59
CA GLU A 108 -6.12 7.75 -14.41
C GLU A 108 -7.06 8.27 -15.50
N LYS A 109 -7.95 7.42 -16.00
CA LYS A 109 -8.99 7.81 -16.98
C LYS A 109 -10.13 8.58 -16.35
N ASN A 110 -10.52 8.25 -15.12
CA ASN A 110 -11.75 8.75 -14.51
C ASN A 110 -11.55 9.84 -13.46
N PHE A 111 -10.30 10.04 -12.97
CA PHE A 111 -9.98 11.02 -11.93
C PHE A 111 -8.82 11.92 -12.36
N ARG A 112 -8.78 13.13 -11.79
CA ARG A 112 -7.73 14.11 -12.08
C ARG A 112 -6.44 13.78 -11.32
N THR A 113 -5.69 12.85 -11.85
CA THR A 113 -4.45 12.34 -11.27
C THR A 113 -3.20 12.94 -11.89
N LYS A 114 -2.13 13.02 -11.11
CA LYS A 114 -0.76 13.19 -11.60
C LYS A 114 -0.17 11.79 -11.85
N ASN A 115 0.28 11.52 -13.09
CA ASN A 115 0.54 10.16 -13.57
C ASN A 115 2.03 9.79 -13.60
N ASP A 116 2.89 10.49 -12.89
CA ASP A 116 4.30 10.15 -12.75
C ASP A 116 4.57 9.43 -11.43
N ARG A 117 5.70 8.70 -11.35
CA ARG A 117 6.05 7.89 -10.19
C ARG A 117 6.17 8.70 -8.89
N ARG A 118 6.63 9.97 -8.95
CA ARG A 118 6.80 10.83 -7.76
C ARG A 118 5.48 11.28 -7.17
N ASN A 119 4.41 11.11 -7.91
CA ASN A 119 3.04 11.39 -7.47
C ASN A 119 2.23 10.11 -7.21
N ARG A 120 2.90 8.94 -7.06
CA ARG A 120 2.23 7.69 -6.70
C ARG A 120 2.86 7.08 -5.46
N ALA A 121 1.98 6.79 -4.49
CA ALA A 121 2.27 6.04 -3.27
C ALA A 121 1.43 4.77 -3.23
N ILE A 122 1.94 3.74 -2.57
CA ILE A 122 1.17 2.54 -2.24
C ILE A 122 1.48 2.12 -0.82
N GLY A 123 0.49 1.57 -0.15
CA GLY A 123 0.66 1.01 1.18
C GLY A 123 -0.52 0.16 1.59
N GLY A 124 -0.39 -0.52 2.72
CA GLY A 124 -1.48 -1.36 3.20
C GLY A 124 -1.19 -2.07 4.50
N PHE A 125 -2.23 -2.71 5.02
CA PHE A 125 -2.21 -3.43 6.29
C PHE A 125 -2.26 -4.94 6.06
N SER A 126 -1.42 -5.69 6.80
CA SER A 126 -1.42 -7.16 6.77
C SER A 126 -1.18 -7.67 5.33
N ARG A 127 -2.08 -8.51 4.79
CA ARG A 127 -2.01 -8.93 3.38
C ARG A 127 -1.82 -7.74 2.43
N GLY A 128 -2.55 -6.64 2.65
CA GLY A 128 -2.43 -5.44 1.81
C GLY A 128 -1.04 -4.81 1.87
N GLY A 129 -0.36 -4.89 3.02
CA GLY A 129 1.04 -4.48 3.14
C GLY A 129 1.97 -5.38 2.32
N GLY A 130 1.79 -6.71 2.38
CA GLY A 130 2.55 -7.67 1.56
C GLY A 130 2.32 -7.46 0.06
N GLN A 131 1.07 -7.22 -0.36
CA GLN A 131 0.72 -6.87 -1.74
C GLN A 131 1.41 -5.56 -2.18
N SER A 132 1.45 -4.56 -1.31
CA SER A 132 2.12 -3.28 -1.58
C SER A 132 3.63 -3.44 -1.74
N LEU A 133 4.28 -4.23 -0.87
CA LEU A 133 5.71 -4.58 -0.98
C LEU A 133 6.00 -5.22 -2.32
N PHE A 134 5.28 -6.30 -2.65
CA PHE A 134 5.48 -7.04 -3.90
C PHE A 134 5.28 -6.14 -5.13
N THR A 135 4.23 -5.33 -5.12
CA THR A 135 3.91 -4.42 -6.23
C THR A 135 5.02 -3.41 -6.47
N VAL A 136 5.55 -2.75 -5.44
CA VAL A 136 6.61 -1.76 -5.61
C VAL A 136 7.91 -2.41 -6.04
N TYR A 137 8.28 -3.54 -5.45
CA TYR A 137 9.53 -4.22 -5.81
C TYR A 137 9.52 -4.76 -7.24
N SER A 138 8.34 -4.98 -7.82
CA SER A 138 8.17 -5.27 -9.25
C SER A 138 8.11 -4.02 -10.14
N ASN A 139 7.87 -2.80 -9.57
CA ASN A 139 7.52 -1.62 -10.36
C ASN A 139 8.12 -0.32 -9.78
N PHE A 140 9.44 -0.25 -9.61
CA PHE A 140 10.13 0.96 -9.14
C PHE A 140 10.03 2.16 -10.11
N ASP A 141 9.60 1.94 -11.34
CA ASP A 141 9.30 2.97 -12.33
C ASP A 141 7.93 3.61 -12.15
N LYS A 142 7.03 2.97 -11.40
CA LYS A 142 5.65 3.43 -11.20
C LYS A 142 5.41 4.13 -9.86
N PHE A 143 6.22 3.84 -8.82
CA PHE A 143 6.01 4.34 -7.46
C PHE A 143 7.27 4.97 -6.88
N SER A 144 7.10 6.02 -6.05
CA SER A 144 8.18 6.62 -5.24
C SER A 144 7.99 6.43 -3.74
N TYR A 145 6.79 6.08 -3.29
CA TYR A 145 6.46 5.98 -1.87
C TYR A 145 5.83 4.63 -1.56
N LEU A 146 6.38 3.94 -0.56
CA LEU A 146 5.93 2.65 -0.07
C LEU A 146 5.74 2.68 1.44
N ALA A 147 4.57 2.24 1.92
CA ALA A 147 4.32 2.04 3.35
C ALA A 147 3.72 0.64 3.60
N SER A 148 4.31 -0.10 4.53
CA SER A 148 3.85 -1.44 4.90
C SER A 148 3.52 -1.50 6.37
N TYR A 149 2.29 -1.87 6.70
CA TYR A 149 1.78 -1.93 8.06
C TYR A 149 1.55 -3.39 8.45
N SER A 150 2.29 -3.87 9.45
CA SER A 150 2.22 -5.25 9.94
C SER A 150 2.29 -6.28 8.82
N ALA A 151 3.30 -6.16 7.94
CA ALA A 151 3.48 -7.06 6.80
C ALA A 151 4.95 -7.19 6.38
N TYR A 152 5.24 -8.24 5.64
CA TYR A 152 6.58 -8.64 5.24
C TYR A 152 6.56 -9.47 3.95
N LEU A 153 7.73 -9.67 3.37
CA LEU A 153 8.05 -10.78 2.46
C LEU A 153 9.18 -11.59 3.08
N THR A 154 9.14 -12.91 2.96
CA THR A 154 10.22 -13.75 3.50
C THR A 154 11.51 -13.60 2.69
N PRO A 155 12.70 -13.83 3.29
CA PRO A 155 13.97 -13.86 2.56
C PRO A 155 13.92 -14.76 1.31
N GLU A 156 13.27 -15.92 1.40
CA GLU A 156 13.06 -16.83 0.26
C GLU A 156 12.33 -16.15 -0.91
N VAL A 157 11.23 -15.44 -0.62
CA VAL A 157 10.49 -14.68 -1.63
C VAL A 157 11.36 -13.56 -2.20
N MET A 158 12.12 -12.87 -1.36
CA MET A 158 13.01 -11.79 -1.77
C MET A 158 14.11 -12.30 -2.72
N ASP A 159 14.72 -13.42 -2.42
CA ASP A 159 15.80 -13.99 -3.23
C ASP A 159 15.30 -14.54 -4.58
N ILE A 160 14.07 -15.09 -4.60
CA ILE A 160 13.49 -15.66 -5.83
C ILE A 160 12.95 -14.55 -6.76
N TYR A 161 12.21 -13.59 -6.23
CA TYR A 161 11.51 -12.60 -7.05
C TYR A 161 12.29 -11.30 -7.23
N PHE A 162 13.16 -10.92 -6.27
CA PHE A 162 13.83 -9.62 -6.21
C PHE A 162 15.33 -9.74 -5.90
N PRO A 163 16.09 -10.61 -6.59
CA PRO A 163 17.50 -10.90 -6.24
C PRO A 163 18.42 -9.68 -6.31
N ASN A 164 18.05 -8.66 -7.08
CA ASN A 164 18.84 -7.43 -7.30
C ASN A 164 18.18 -6.18 -6.70
N ILE A 165 17.31 -6.34 -5.70
CA ILE A 165 16.51 -5.24 -5.13
C ILE A 165 17.35 -4.04 -4.68
N GLN A 166 18.58 -4.27 -4.17
CA GLN A 166 19.49 -3.21 -3.72
C GLN A 166 19.87 -2.20 -4.83
N ASN A 167 19.75 -2.57 -6.09
CA ASN A 167 20.08 -1.69 -7.21
C ASN A 167 18.93 -0.69 -7.51
N ASP A 168 17.70 -1.11 -7.30
CA ASP A 168 16.51 -0.37 -7.70
C ASP A 168 15.80 0.35 -6.54
N ILE A 169 15.90 -0.18 -5.34
CA ILE A 169 15.17 0.34 -4.17
C ILE A 169 15.53 1.79 -3.81
N LYS A 170 16.75 2.22 -4.15
CA LYS A 170 17.19 3.62 -4.02
C LYS A 170 16.42 4.62 -4.90
N LYS A 171 15.58 4.13 -5.80
CA LYS A 171 14.65 4.96 -6.58
C LYS A 171 13.46 5.43 -5.73
N LEU A 172 13.18 4.80 -4.58
CA LEU A 172 12.11 5.23 -3.69
C LEU A 172 12.52 6.49 -2.92
N ASP A 173 11.58 7.44 -2.85
CA ASP A 173 11.71 8.63 -2.01
C ASP A 173 11.35 8.29 -0.55
N LEU A 174 10.51 7.28 -0.32
CA LEU A 174 10.19 6.74 1.01
C LEU A 174 9.90 5.24 0.94
N MET A 175 10.52 4.49 1.87
CA MET A 175 10.11 3.14 2.25
C MET A 175 9.94 3.09 3.76
N TRP A 176 8.72 2.74 4.21
CA TRP A 176 8.33 2.85 5.62
C TRP A 176 7.64 1.58 6.11
N PHE A 177 7.98 1.15 7.33
CA PHE A 177 7.42 -0.04 7.99
C PHE A 177 6.87 0.29 9.37
N GLY A 178 5.67 -0.23 9.68
CA GLY A 178 5.10 -0.19 11.01
C GLY A 178 4.66 -1.56 11.49
N VAL A 179 4.94 -1.90 12.77
CA VAL A 179 4.44 -3.13 13.39
C VAL A 179 4.31 -2.96 14.90
N GLY A 180 3.28 -3.58 15.50
CA GLY A 180 3.11 -3.64 16.94
C GLY A 180 4.03 -4.68 17.58
N THR A 181 4.57 -4.40 18.77
CA THR A 181 5.49 -5.31 19.47
C THR A 181 4.84 -6.60 19.96
N SER A 182 3.49 -6.61 20.06
CA SER A 182 2.70 -7.81 20.37
C SER A 182 1.94 -8.35 19.13
N ASP A 183 2.30 -7.88 17.92
CA ASP A 183 1.75 -8.40 16.68
C ASP A 183 2.30 -9.80 16.40
N PHE A 184 1.45 -10.73 15.99
CA PHE A 184 1.88 -12.10 15.64
C PHE A 184 2.83 -12.13 14.43
N LEU A 185 2.89 -11.07 13.64
CA LEU A 185 3.84 -10.90 12.52
C LEU A 185 5.11 -10.13 12.92
N TYR A 186 5.26 -9.74 14.19
CA TYR A 186 6.36 -8.89 14.63
C TYR A 186 7.73 -9.47 14.22
N GLN A 187 7.98 -10.75 14.56
CA GLN A 187 9.26 -11.39 14.21
C GLN A 187 9.49 -11.45 12.70
N ASN A 188 8.45 -11.74 11.92
CA ASN A 188 8.55 -11.79 10.46
C ASN A 188 8.91 -10.43 9.85
N VAL A 189 8.38 -9.34 10.41
CA VAL A 189 8.73 -7.97 9.99
C VAL A 189 10.18 -7.67 10.35
N LEU A 190 10.66 -8.09 11.52
CA LEU A 190 12.06 -7.93 11.91
C LEU A 190 13.00 -8.73 10.99
N ASP A 191 12.64 -9.96 10.61
CA ASP A 191 13.43 -10.78 9.70
C ASP A 191 13.51 -10.13 8.30
N HIS A 192 12.42 -9.52 7.82
CA HIS A 192 12.42 -8.75 6.59
C HIS A 192 13.33 -7.51 6.69
N GLN A 193 13.28 -6.79 7.80
CA GLN A 193 14.14 -5.63 8.06
C GLN A 193 15.61 -6.04 8.16
N LYS A 194 15.91 -7.15 8.82
CA LYS A 194 17.26 -7.72 8.90
C LYS A 194 17.82 -8.02 7.51
N TYR A 195 17.02 -8.61 6.61
CA TYR A 195 17.42 -8.83 5.21
C TYR A 195 17.83 -7.51 4.52
N PHE A 196 17.16 -6.40 4.80
CA PHE A 196 17.53 -5.09 4.28
C PHE A 196 18.78 -4.51 4.93
N ASP A 197 18.91 -4.65 6.27
CA ASP A 197 20.08 -4.18 7.00
C ASP A 197 21.35 -4.87 6.50
N GLU A 198 21.32 -6.18 6.24
CA GLU A 198 22.42 -6.96 5.67
C GLU A 198 22.82 -6.51 4.25
N LYS A 199 21.90 -5.93 3.49
CA LYS A 199 22.13 -5.38 2.13
C LYS A 199 22.39 -3.86 2.12
N GLY A 200 22.43 -3.21 3.29
CA GLY A 200 22.63 -1.76 3.41
C GLY A 200 21.48 -0.93 2.85
N ILE A 201 20.27 -1.50 2.77
CA ILE A 201 19.06 -0.83 2.26
C ILE A 201 18.46 0.05 3.36
N LYS A 202 18.21 1.32 3.05
CA LYS A 202 17.63 2.29 4.00
C LYS A 202 16.11 2.25 3.96
N TYR A 203 15.50 2.35 5.14
CA TYR A 203 14.05 2.46 5.32
C TYR A 203 13.74 3.20 6.63
N GLU A 204 12.54 3.73 6.74
CA GLU A 204 12.02 4.25 8.00
C GLU A 204 11.16 3.18 8.69
N LYS A 205 11.10 3.22 10.03
CA LYS A 205 10.29 2.28 10.81
C LYS A 205 9.67 2.92 12.03
N MET A 206 8.55 2.34 12.46
CA MET A 206 7.87 2.67 13.71
C MET A 206 7.41 1.39 14.40
N PHE A 207 7.81 1.20 15.65
CA PHE A 207 7.27 0.18 16.52
C PHE A 207 6.29 0.81 17.51
N THR A 208 5.13 0.17 17.67
CA THR A 208 4.12 0.59 18.64
C THR A 208 3.85 -0.53 19.62
N GLU A 209 3.29 -0.18 20.77
CA GLU A 209 2.67 -1.20 21.62
C GLU A 209 1.44 -1.81 20.92
N GLY A 210 1.00 -2.98 21.40
CA GLY A 210 -0.17 -3.67 20.89
C GLY A 210 0.11 -4.64 19.74
N GLY A 211 -0.95 -5.25 19.24
CA GLY A 211 -0.90 -6.35 18.28
C GLY A 211 -1.36 -5.97 16.87
N HIS A 212 -1.82 -6.98 16.14
CA HIS A 212 -2.32 -6.88 14.76
C HIS A 212 -3.70 -6.23 14.71
N THR A 213 -3.77 -4.91 14.91
CA THR A 213 -5.02 -4.19 15.12
C THR A 213 -5.19 -2.99 14.20
N TRP A 214 -6.44 -2.64 13.94
CA TRP A 214 -6.79 -1.42 13.23
C TRP A 214 -6.40 -0.14 13.97
N MET A 215 -6.22 -0.18 15.30
CA MET A 215 -5.70 0.96 16.06
C MET A 215 -4.26 1.27 15.65
N ASN A 216 -3.41 0.25 15.59
CA ASN A 216 -2.03 0.39 15.11
C ASN A 216 -1.99 0.83 13.64
N ALA A 217 -2.81 0.19 12.78
CA ALA A 217 -2.88 0.54 11.37
C ALA A 217 -3.27 2.01 11.14
N ARG A 218 -4.19 2.59 11.92
CA ARG A 218 -4.54 4.02 11.89
C ARG A 218 -3.36 4.91 12.28
N THR A 219 -2.60 4.51 13.30
CA THR A 219 -1.40 5.25 13.75
C THR A 219 -0.36 5.30 12.61
N TYR A 220 -0.11 4.17 11.97
CA TYR A 220 0.83 4.08 10.83
C TYR A 220 0.34 4.88 9.63
N LEU A 221 -0.96 4.82 9.34
CA LEU A 221 -1.57 5.61 8.28
C LEU A 221 -1.39 7.12 8.55
N ALA A 222 -1.71 7.58 9.76
CA ALA A 222 -1.58 8.99 10.13
C ALA A 222 -0.13 9.49 10.03
N GLU A 223 0.84 8.65 10.37
CA GLU A 223 2.27 8.96 10.26
C GLU A 223 2.72 9.08 8.80
N THR A 224 2.39 8.10 7.97
CA THR A 224 2.85 8.03 6.59
C THR A 224 2.17 9.04 5.66
N LEU A 225 0.89 9.37 5.89
CA LEU A 225 0.19 10.44 5.16
C LEU A 225 0.89 11.80 5.28
N GLN A 226 1.61 12.04 6.37
CA GLN A 226 2.37 13.27 6.57
C GLN A 226 3.71 13.29 5.81
N LYS A 227 4.16 12.16 5.30
CA LYS A 227 5.46 11.99 4.62
C LYS A 227 5.33 11.92 3.11
N PHE A 228 4.17 11.52 2.59
CA PHE A 228 3.97 11.35 1.15
C PHE A 228 3.95 12.68 0.40
N PHE A 229 4.58 12.69 -0.79
CA PHE A 229 4.52 13.78 -1.77
C PHE A 229 5.14 15.12 -1.32
N LYS A 230 6.11 15.05 -0.39
CA LYS A 230 6.88 16.22 0.09
C LYS A 230 8.22 16.35 -0.60
#